data_6ab366703530f9b52149a704a99384f4
#
_entry.id   6ab366703530f9b52149a704a99384f4
#
_cell.length_a   1.000
_cell.length_b   1.000
_cell.length_c   1.000
_cell.angle_alpha   90.00
_cell.angle_beta   90.00
_cell.angle_gamma   90.00
#
_symmetry.space_group_name_H-M   'P 1'
#
loop_
_entity.id
_entity.type
_entity.pdbx_description
1 polymer ?
#
loop_
_entity_poly.entity_id
_entity_poly.type
_entity_poly.pdbx_seq_one_letter_code
_entity_poly.pdbx_strand_id
1 'polypeptide(L)'
;QTVNSAVVIDFSKYMNNVIEINPEEKYVITQPGITIDNLNQKLKYLNLHFTPDPSTKSRANVGGAMGNNSCGAHSIIYGKTVDQVREMEVILSDSSKAYFEEISGKVLEDKISLSNLEGKIYRDVMSLSSKYYDEIKNKYSKVNRRVGGYNLDLFNPNSNKINLVNIMVGSEGTLSAVTKAKLNLEPI
;
A
#
# COMPACT_ATOMS: atom_id res chain seq x y z
N GLN A 1 -6.32 14.82 0.66
CA GLN A 1 -7.08 15.93 1.26
C GLN A 1 -6.96 15.85 2.78
N THR A 2 -6.70 16.98 3.40
CA THR A 2 -6.68 17.06 4.87
C THR A 2 -8.07 17.36 5.40
N VAL A 3 -8.43 16.73 6.52
CA VAL A 3 -9.71 16.95 7.21
C VAL A 3 -9.41 17.41 8.63
N ASN A 4 -10.06 18.47 9.09
CA ASN A 4 -9.84 19.09 10.40
C ASN A 4 -8.39 19.57 10.63
N SER A 5 -7.93 19.56 11.88
CA SER A 5 -6.54 19.88 12.23
C SER A 5 -5.66 18.68 11.90
N ALA A 6 -4.78 18.84 10.93
CA ALA A 6 -3.91 17.76 10.46
C ALA A 6 -2.50 18.29 10.15
N VAL A 7 -1.50 17.41 10.21
CA VAL A 7 -0.14 17.67 9.72
C VAL A 7 -0.07 17.22 8.28
N VAL A 8 0.27 18.14 7.38
CA VAL A 8 0.51 17.82 5.97
C VAL A 8 1.99 17.57 5.76
N ILE A 9 2.33 16.34 5.30
CA ILE A 9 3.69 15.97 4.96
C ILE A 9 3.82 15.97 3.42
N ASP A 10 4.54 16.96 2.89
CA ASP A 10 4.83 17.03 1.45
C ASP A 10 6.13 16.28 1.14
N PHE A 11 6.01 15.15 0.49
CA PHE A 11 7.13 14.31 0.05
C PHE A 11 7.73 14.73 -1.30
N SER A 12 7.07 15.60 -2.06
CA SER A 12 7.39 15.86 -3.48
C SER A 12 8.77 16.45 -3.69
N LYS A 13 9.29 17.21 -2.71
CA LYS A 13 10.55 17.93 -2.85
C LYS A 13 11.79 17.07 -2.56
N TYR A 14 11.74 16.21 -1.55
CA TYR A 14 12.93 15.51 -1.03
C TYR A 14 12.86 13.99 -1.08
N MET A 15 11.67 13.43 -1.24
CA MET A 15 11.46 11.98 -1.23
C MET A 15 10.76 11.51 -2.51
N ASN A 16 11.36 11.80 -3.67
CA ASN A 16 10.79 11.52 -5.00
C ASN A 16 11.71 10.68 -5.90
N ASN A 17 12.64 9.94 -5.30
CA ASN A 17 13.58 9.13 -6.04
C ASN A 17 13.02 7.74 -6.36
N VAL A 18 13.42 7.23 -7.52
CA VAL A 18 13.42 5.79 -7.81
C VAL A 18 14.71 5.23 -7.22
N ILE A 19 14.60 4.23 -6.35
CA ILE A 19 15.73 3.65 -5.61
C ILE A 19 16.28 2.45 -6.37
N GLU A 20 15.40 1.59 -6.88
CA GLU A 20 15.75 0.37 -7.58
C GLU A 20 14.70 0.03 -8.63
N ILE A 21 15.12 -0.50 -9.75
CA ILE A 21 14.24 -1.09 -10.78
C ILE A 21 14.77 -2.49 -11.10
N ASN A 22 13.91 -3.49 -10.98
CA ASN A 22 14.20 -4.86 -11.42
C ASN A 22 13.24 -5.26 -12.54
N PRO A 23 13.71 -5.21 -13.81
CA PRO A 23 12.86 -5.55 -14.95
C PRO A 23 12.53 -7.04 -15.04
N GLU A 24 13.40 -7.92 -14.55
CA GLU A 24 13.21 -9.37 -14.60
C GLU A 24 12.08 -9.80 -13.67
N GLU A 25 12.11 -9.31 -12.43
CA GLU A 25 11.05 -9.56 -11.43
C GLU A 25 9.88 -8.57 -11.52
N LYS A 26 9.95 -7.62 -12.46
CA LYS A 26 8.92 -6.59 -12.72
C LYS A 26 8.50 -5.84 -11.47
N TYR A 27 9.47 -5.21 -10.81
CA TYR A 27 9.17 -4.31 -9.70
C TYR A 27 10.03 -3.04 -9.74
N VAL A 28 9.56 -2.04 -9.01
CA VAL A 28 10.31 -0.84 -8.70
C VAL A 28 10.22 -0.54 -7.21
N ILE A 29 11.33 -0.11 -6.60
CA ILE A 29 11.35 0.47 -5.26
C ILE A 29 11.46 1.98 -5.42
N THR A 30 10.50 2.72 -4.86
CA THR A 30 10.42 4.16 -4.99
C THR A 30 10.04 4.85 -3.70
N GLN A 31 10.36 6.14 -3.61
CA GLN A 31 9.90 7.03 -2.55
C GLN A 31 8.51 7.60 -2.89
N PRO A 32 7.70 7.99 -1.88
CA PRO A 32 6.29 8.32 -2.07
C PRO A 32 6.02 9.61 -2.86
N GLY A 33 6.98 10.54 -2.93
CA GLY A 33 6.78 11.86 -3.53
C GLY A 33 6.90 11.92 -5.05
N ILE A 34 7.33 10.84 -5.73
CA ILE A 34 7.38 10.82 -7.19
C ILE A 34 5.96 10.77 -7.77
N THR A 35 5.70 11.54 -8.84
CA THR A 35 4.40 11.44 -9.53
C THR A 35 4.34 10.17 -10.36
N ILE A 36 3.14 9.66 -10.58
CA ILE A 36 2.92 8.43 -11.37
C ILE A 36 3.47 8.61 -12.79
N ASP A 37 3.22 9.76 -13.42
CA ASP A 37 3.75 10.03 -14.76
C ASP A 37 5.28 10.07 -14.80
N ASN A 38 5.93 10.73 -13.81
CA ASN A 38 7.38 10.77 -13.75
C ASN A 38 7.98 9.37 -13.51
N LEU A 39 7.33 8.54 -12.68
CA LEU A 39 7.72 7.16 -12.50
C LEU A 39 7.62 6.40 -13.83
N ASN A 40 6.49 6.49 -14.51
CA ASN A 40 6.26 5.79 -15.77
C ASN A 40 7.17 6.29 -16.91
N GLN A 41 7.53 7.57 -16.93
CA GLN A 41 8.54 8.08 -17.86
C GLN A 41 9.91 7.42 -17.66
N LYS A 42 10.31 7.21 -16.39
CA LYS A 42 11.56 6.51 -16.04
C LYS A 42 11.53 5.02 -16.40
N LEU A 43 10.38 4.38 -16.42
CA LEU A 43 10.20 2.96 -16.73
C LEU A 43 10.03 2.67 -18.23
N LYS A 44 9.69 3.67 -19.02
CA LYS A 44 9.30 3.53 -20.43
C LYS A 44 10.37 2.83 -21.29
N TYR A 45 11.66 3.10 -21.07
CA TYR A 45 12.74 2.49 -21.82
C TYR A 45 12.89 0.97 -21.58
N LEU A 46 12.27 0.46 -20.49
CA LEU A 46 12.21 -0.96 -20.16
C LEU A 46 10.92 -1.62 -20.67
N ASN A 47 10.06 -0.87 -21.37
CA ASN A 47 8.73 -1.33 -21.76
C ASN A 47 7.83 -1.73 -20.57
N LEU A 48 8.02 -1.09 -19.42
CA LEU A 48 7.29 -1.35 -18.18
C LEU A 48 6.58 -0.10 -17.70
N HIS A 49 5.51 -0.29 -16.95
CA HIS A 49 4.79 0.79 -16.28
C HIS A 49 4.17 0.36 -14.94
N PHE A 50 3.98 1.32 -14.05
CA PHE A 50 3.14 1.21 -12.88
C PHE A 50 1.69 1.49 -13.32
N THR A 51 0.80 0.54 -13.11
CA THR A 51 -0.51 0.48 -13.78
C THR A 51 -1.63 1.36 -13.23
N PRO A 52 -1.69 1.75 -11.95
CA PRO A 52 -2.70 2.70 -11.51
C PRO A 52 -2.63 4.00 -12.30
N ASP A 53 -3.72 4.33 -13.00
CA ASP A 53 -3.77 5.45 -13.95
C ASP A 53 -4.90 6.45 -13.64
N PRO A 54 -4.91 7.06 -12.43
CA PRO A 54 -5.89 8.09 -12.14
C PRO A 54 -5.74 9.26 -13.14
N SER A 55 -6.82 9.93 -13.46
CA SER A 55 -6.81 11.08 -14.39
C SER A 55 -5.84 12.20 -13.97
N THR A 56 -5.47 12.22 -12.70
CA THR A 56 -4.54 13.19 -12.11
C THR A 56 -3.08 12.70 -12.07
N LYS A 57 -2.71 11.60 -12.73
CA LYS A 57 -1.39 10.94 -12.63
C LYS A 57 -0.19 11.87 -12.86
N SER A 58 -0.36 12.96 -13.62
CA SER A 58 0.68 13.97 -13.82
C SER A 58 0.99 14.79 -12.55
N ARG A 59 0.11 14.78 -11.56
CA ARG A 59 0.23 15.51 -10.29
C ARG A 59 0.10 14.60 -9.07
N ALA A 60 -0.59 13.48 -9.22
CA ALA A 60 -0.73 12.48 -8.17
C ALA A 60 0.60 11.78 -7.96
N ASN A 61 1.17 11.90 -6.77
CA ASN A 61 2.33 11.13 -6.39
C ASN A 61 1.95 9.74 -5.89
N VAL A 62 2.92 8.83 -5.94
CA VAL A 62 2.75 7.43 -5.57
C VAL A 62 2.23 7.30 -4.13
N GLY A 63 2.75 8.09 -3.19
CA GLY A 63 2.30 8.08 -1.79
C GLY A 63 0.83 8.49 -1.64
N GLY A 64 0.39 9.50 -2.38
CA GLY A 64 -1.00 9.91 -2.41
C GLY A 64 -1.92 8.85 -3.03
N ALA A 65 -1.45 8.21 -4.11
CA ALA A 65 -2.18 7.11 -4.75
C ALA A 65 -2.33 5.90 -3.82
N MET A 66 -1.29 5.57 -3.04
CA MET A 66 -1.38 4.56 -1.99
C MET A 66 -2.33 4.99 -0.87
N GLY A 67 -2.25 6.26 -0.44
CA GLY A 67 -3.09 6.79 0.64
C GLY A 67 -4.58 6.62 0.37
N ASN A 68 -5.05 6.93 -0.81
CA ASN A 68 -6.47 6.83 -1.17
C ASN A 68 -6.82 5.57 -1.99
N ASN A 69 -5.89 4.62 -2.14
CA ASN A 69 -6.07 3.41 -2.94
C ASN A 69 -6.56 3.73 -4.36
N SER A 70 -5.89 4.66 -5.04
CA SER A 70 -6.28 5.16 -6.36
C SER A 70 -6.56 4.02 -7.35
N CYS A 71 -7.52 4.27 -8.22
CA CYS A 71 -7.79 3.44 -9.38
C CYS A 71 -7.99 4.32 -10.61
N GLY A 72 -7.88 3.75 -11.79
CA GLY A 72 -8.06 4.45 -13.05
C GLY A 72 -8.92 3.68 -14.05
N ALA A 73 -8.92 4.10 -15.32
CA ALA A 73 -9.71 3.45 -16.36
C ALA A 73 -9.31 1.98 -16.55
N HIS A 74 -8.02 1.68 -16.44
CA HIS A 74 -7.48 0.32 -16.62
C HIS A 74 -7.57 -0.56 -15.38
N SER A 75 -8.19 -0.09 -14.28
CA SER A 75 -8.33 -0.89 -13.05
C SER A 75 -9.20 -2.15 -13.23
N ILE A 76 -9.99 -2.25 -14.30
CA ILE A 76 -10.71 -3.47 -14.67
C ILE A 76 -9.73 -4.61 -15.00
N ILE A 77 -8.57 -4.28 -15.56
CA ILE A 77 -7.53 -5.24 -15.95
C ILE A 77 -6.51 -5.39 -14.82
N TYR A 78 -6.00 -4.28 -14.29
CA TYR A 78 -4.83 -4.24 -13.42
C TYR A 78 -5.17 -4.07 -11.93
N GLY A 79 -6.46 -3.93 -11.58
CA GLY A 79 -6.87 -3.68 -10.21
C GLY A 79 -6.63 -2.23 -9.74
N LYS A 80 -6.53 -2.08 -8.44
CA LYS A 80 -6.32 -0.81 -7.74
C LYS A 80 -4.88 -0.70 -7.26
N THR A 81 -4.52 0.41 -6.63
CA THR A 81 -3.18 0.61 -6.09
C THR A 81 -2.80 -0.49 -5.08
N VAL A 82 -3.71 -0.95 -4.22
CA VAL A 82 -3.43 -2.03 -3.26
C VAL A 82 -2.97 -3.32 -3.93
N ASP A 83 -3.49 -3.61 -5.12
CA ASP A 83 -3.15 -4.83 -5.88
C ASP A 83 -1.74 -4.74 -6.50
N GLN A 84 -1.16 -3.53 -6.53
CA GLN A 84 0.14 -3.24 -7.14
C GLN A 84 1.25 -2.93 -6.14
N VAL A 85 0.96 -2.91 -4.84
CA VAL A 85 1.97 -2.65 -3.80
C VAL A 85 2.35 -3.96 -3.11
N ARG A 86 3.63 -4.37 -3.27
CA ARG A 86 4.17 -5.60 -2.64
C ARG A 86 4.58 -5.35 -1.19
N GLU A 87 5.35 -4.29 -0.98
CA GLU A 87 6.07 -4.05 0.28
C GLU A 87 6.10 -2.55 0.58
N MET A 88 6.21 -2.21 1.86
CA MET A 88 6.30 -0.82 2.34
C MET A 88 7.27 -0.66 3.50
N GLU A 89 8.10 0.37 3.47
CA GLU A 89 8.75 0.93 4.66
C GLU A 89 7.90 2.10 5.17
N VAL A 90 7.59 2.08 6.46
CA VAL A 90 6.72 3.08 7.09
C VAL A 90 7.31 3.60 8.39
N ILE A 91 6.88 4.80 8.79
CA ILE A 91 7.07 5.35 10.14
C ILE A 91 5.72 5.25 10.85
N LEU A 92 5.70 4.57 11.99
CA LEU A 92 4.52 4.40 12.84
C LEU A 92 4.30 5.60 13.77
N SER A 93 3.18 5.63 14.47
CA SER A 93 2.80 6.76 15.36
C SER A 93 3.72 6.96 16.57
N ASP A 94 4.48 5.94 16.95
CA ASP A 94 5.50 6.00 18.00
C ASP A 94 6.90 6.37 17.45
N SER A 95 6.99 6.80 16.19
CA SER A 95 8.21 7.12 15.46
C SER A 95 9.10 5.92 15.14
N SER A 96 8.69 4.70 15.45
CA SER A 96 9.41 3.50 15.04
C SER A 96 9.25 3.26 13.53
N LYS A 97 10.29 2.65 12.94
CA LYS A 97 10.23 2.18 11.54
C LYS A 97 9.75 0.75 11.52
N ALA A 98 8.87 0.44 10.57
CA ALA A 98 8.44 -0.91 10.28
C ALA A 98 8.53 -1.18 8.78
N TYR A 99 8.69 -2.46 8.44
CA TYR A 99 8.70 -2.94 7.07
C TYR A 99 7.61 -3.99 6.92
N PHE A 100 6.70 -3.76 5.98
CA PHE A 100 5.55 -4.61 5.73
C PHE A 100 5.66 -5.27 4.37
N GLU A 101 5.51 -6.58 4.37
CA GLU A 101 5.47 -7.46 3.20
C GLU A 101 4.56 -8.65 3.50
N GLU A 102 4.33 -9.52 2.52
CA GLU A 102 3.65 -10.80 2.78
C GLU A 102 4.54 -11.71 3.61
N ILE A 103 4.09 -12.06 4.81
CA ILE A 103 4.78 -12.96 5.73
C ILE A 103 3.91 -14.14 6.14
N SER A 104 4.55 -15.23 6.54
CA SER A 104 3.89 -16.47 6.99
C SER A 104 4.76 -17.27 7.94
N GLY A 105 4.18 -18.34 8.54
CA GLY A 105 4.90 -19.31 9.35
C GLY A 105 5.70 -18.65 10.48
N LYS A 106 6.97 -19.06 10.62
CA LYS A 106 7.86 -18.60 11.69
C LYS A 106 8.04 -17.09 11.74
N VAL A 107 8.13 -16.44 10.56
CA VAL A 107 8.29 -14.96 10.49
C VAL A 107 7.06 -14.27 11.07
N LEU A 108 5.86 -14.76 10.78
CA LEU A 108 4.62 -14.21 11.34
C LEU A 108 4.55 -14.42 12.86
N GLU A 109 4.92 -15.60 13.37
CA GLU A 109 4.97 -15.90 14.80
C GLU A 109 5.93 -14.95 15.52
N ASP A 110 7.12 -14.72 14.96
CA ASP A 110 8.11 -13.80 15.50
C ASP A 110 7.56 -12.35 15.55
N LYS A 111 6.89 -11.89 14.49
CA LYS A 111 6.25 -10.56 14.44
C LYS A 111 5.13 -10.42 15.48
N ILE A 112 4.28 -11.42 15.64
CA ILE A 112 3.19 -11.44 16.64
C ILE A 112 3.76 -11.39 18.06
N SER A 113 4.91 -12.00 18.31
CA SER A 113 5.54 -12.05 19.64
C SER A 113 6.19 -10.74 20.08
N LEU A 114 6.41 -9.79 19.15
CA LEU A 114 7.00 -8.49 19.47
C LEU A 114 6.13 -7.72 20.48
N SER A 115 6.78 -7.13 21.47
CA SER A 115 6.13 -6.30 22.51
C SER A 115 5.90 -4.84 22.08
N ASN A 116 6.47 -4.43 20.94
CA ASN A 116 6.38 -3.07 20.41
C ASN A 116 5.06 -2.82 19.62
N LEU A 117 4.91 -1.60 19.07
CA LEU A 117 3.73 -1.20 18.30
C LEU A 117 3.54 -2.07 17.05
N GLU A 118 4.62 -2.45 16.36
CA GLU A 118 4.54 -3.31 15.18
C GLU A 118 3.87 -4.65 15.52
N GLY A 119 4.33 -5.34 16.57
CA GLY A 119 3.72 -6.60 17.02
C GLY A 119 2.26 -6.43 17.45
N LYS A 120 1.94 -5.30 18.11
CA LYS A 120 0.55 -4.98 18.46
C LYS A 120 -0.32 -4.85 17.22
N ILE A 121 0.16 -4.19 16.15
CA ILE A 121 -0.60 -4.04 14.89
C ILE A 121 -0.91 -5.40 14.27
N TYR A 122 0.07 -6.32 14.21
CA TYR A 122 -0.17 -7.68 13.70
C TYR A 122 -1.27 -8.40 14.50
N ARG A 123 -1.17 -8.38 15.84
CA ARG A 123 -2.19 -9.00 16.71
C ARG A 123 -3.56 -8.37 16.55
N ASP A 124 -3.64 -7.05 16.52
CA ASP A 124 -4.91 -6.33 16.41
C ASP A 124 -5.60 -6.60 15.06
N VAL A 125 -4.87 -6.54 13.94
CA VAL A 125 -5.44 -6.79 12.60
C VAL A 125 -5.93 -8.23 12.50
N MET A 126 -5.16 -9.21 12.98
CA MET A 126 -5.59 -10.61 12.99
C MET A 126 -6.82 -10.83 13.88
N SER A 127 -6.85 -10.21 15.05
CA SER A 127 -7.99 -10.29 15.97
C SER A 127 -9.25 -9.66 15.36
N LEU A 128 -9.12 -8.48 14.76
CA LEU A 128 -10.24 -7.78 14.12
C LEU A 128 -10.77 -8.55 12.91
N SER A 129 -9.90 -9.05 12.05
CA SER A 129 -10.31 -9.83 10.88
C SER A 129 -11.02 -11.13 11.26
N SER A 130 -10.57 -11.80 12.32
CA SER A 130 -11.22 -13.00 12.85
C SER A 130 -12.57 -12.68 13.51
N LYS A 131 -12.61 -11.68 14.40
CA LYS A 131 -13.80 -11.32 15.17
C LYS A 131 -14.95 -10.84 14.27
N TYR A 132 -14.65 -10.10 13.22
CA TYR A 132 -15.65 -9.47 12.34
C TYR A 132 -15.71 -10.13 10.95
N TYR A 133 -15.18 -11.33 10.80
CA TYR A 133 -15.07 -12.00 9.50
C TYR A 133 -16.40 -12.05 8.72
N ASP A 134 -17.46 -12.51 9.37
CA ASP A 134 -18.78 -12.64 8.72
C ASP A 134 -19.39 -11.27 8.38
N GLU A 135 -19.20 -10.26 9.24
CA GLU A 135 -19.65 -8.90 8.96
C GLU A 135 -18.91 -8.30 7.78
N ILE A 136 -17.58 -8.42 7.75
CA ILE A 136 -16.73 -7.96 6.66
C ILE A 136 -17.17 -8.63 5.35
N LYS A 137 -17.28 -9.97 5.37
CA LYS A 137 -17.68 -10.75 4.21
C LYS A 137 -19.06 -10.34 3.65
N ASN A 138 -20.01 -10.01 4.52
CA ASN A 138 -21.38 -9.72 4.13
C ASN A 138 -21.63 -8.23 3.83
N LYS A 139 -20.96 -7.31 4.52
CA LYS A 139 -21.22 -5.86 4.42
C LYS A 139 -20.27 -5.11 3.47
N TYR A 140 -19.06 -5.65 3.21
CA TYR A 140 -18.16 -5.02 2.27
C TYR A 140 -18.72 -5.07 0.85
N SER A 141 -18.70 -3.93 0.18
CA SER A 141 -19.16 -3.83 -1.21
C SER A 141 -18.35 -4.72 -2.13
N LYS A 142 -19.04 -5.45 -3.00
CA LYS A 142 -18.43 -6.35 -3.99
C LYS A 142 -18.06 -5.65 -5.32
N VAL A 143 -18.20 -4.33 -5.39
CA VAL A 143 -17.83 -3.59 -6.60
C VAL A 143 -16.30 -3.56 -6.77
N ASN A 144 -15.84 -3.79 -8.00
CA ASN A 144 -14.41 -3.93 -8.31
C ASN A 144 -13.58 -2.68 -7.95
N ARG A 145 -14.19 -1.49 -8.03
CA ARG A 145 -13.54 -0.20 -7.80
C ARG A 145 -13.84 0.39 -6.42
N ARG A 146 -14.09 -0.44 -5.42
CA ARG A 146 -14.19 0.03 -4.05
C ARG A 146 -12.83 0.51 -3.55
N VAL A 147 -12.72 1.77 -3.19
CA VAL A 147 -11.48 2.40 -2.69
C VAL A 147 -11.67 3.12 -1.35
N GLY A 148 -12.90 3.25 -0.86
CA GLY A 148 -13.17 3.92 0.42
C GLY A 148 -12.97 3.00 1.61
N GLY A 149 -12.35 3.54 2.66
CA GLY A 149 -12.11 2.86 3.93
C GLY A 149 -10.96 1.84 3.90
N TYR A 150 -10.71 1.23 5.04
CA TYR A 150 -9.67 0.21 5.18
C TYR A 150 -10.04 -1.09 4.46
N ASN A 151 -9.06 -1.77 3.89
CA ASN A 151 -9.26 -3.02 3.14
C ASN A 151 -9.23 -4.24 4.08
N LEU A 152 -10.10 -4.28 5.10
CA LEU A 152 -10.18 -5.40 6.03
C LEU A 152 -10.64 -6.70 5.37
N ASP A 153 -11.32 -6.62 4.24
CA ASP A 153 -11.77 -7.74 3.42
C ASP A 153 -10.62 -8.50 2.73
N LEU A 154 -9.41 -7.93 2.70
CA LEU A 154 -8.22 -8.61 2.20
C LEU A 154 -7.53 -9.49 3.25
N PHE A 155 -8.04 -9.52 4.49
CA PHE A 155 -7.50 -10.37 5.54
C PHE A 155 -8.40 -11.58 5.77
N ASN A 156 -7.87 -12.77 5.41
CA ASN A 156 -8.56 -14.04 5.67
C ASN A 156 -8.03 -14.66 6.97
N PRO A 157 -8.84 -14.80 8.04
CA PRO A 157 -8.41 -15.37 9.30
C PRO A 157 -7.98 -16.84 9.20
N ASN A 158 -8.38 -17.55 8.13
CA ASN A 158 -7.97 -18.93 7.87
C ASN A 158 -6.70 -19.03 7.03
N SER A 159 -6.11 -17.90 6.63
CA SER A 159 -4.85 -17.87 5.90
C SER A 159 -3.67 -17.96 6.88
N ASN A 160 -2.63 -18.70 6.50
CA ASN A 160 -1.35 -18.70 7.20
C ASN A 160 -0.43 -17.55 6.76
N LYS A 161 -0.92 -16.64 5.92
CA LYS A 161 -0.19 -15.49 5.38
C LYS A 161 -0.91 -14.19 5.72
N ILE A 162 -0.14 -13.15 5.93
CA ILE A 162 -0.63 -11.78 6.15
C ILE A 162 0.29 -10.78 5.45
N ASN A 163 -0.31 -9.74 4.84
CA ASN A 163 0.42 -8.58 4.38
C ASN A 163 -0.25 -7.30 4.90
N LEU A 164 0.40 -6.61 5.83
CA LEU A 164 -0.12 -5.36 6.40
C LEU A 164 -0.14 -4.19 5.40
N VAL A 165 0.55 -4.29 4.27
CA VAL A 165 0.41 -3.34 3.16
C VAL A 165 -1.05 -3.16 2.77
N ASN A 166 -1.84 -4.22 2.83
CA ASN A 166 -3.27 -4.21 2.46
C ASN A 166 -4.10 -3.23 3.29
N ILE A 167 -3.78 -3.00 4.56
CA ILE A 167 -4.50 -2.03 5.40
C ILE A 167 -3.87 -0.64 5.33
N MET A 168 -2.57 -0.55 5.04
CA MET A 168 -1.87 0.74 4.89
C MET A 168 -2.30 1.46 3.61
N VAL A 169 -2.48 0.73 2.51
CA VAL A 169 -3.06 1.29 1.27
C VAL A 169 -4.55 1.57 1.49
N GLY A 170 -4.95 2.81 1.25
CA GLY A 170 -6.32 3.30 1.51
C GLY A 170 -6.52 3.85 2.92
N SER A 171 -5.46 3.94 3.74
CA SER A 171 -5.55 4.51 5.10
C SER A 171 -5.54 6.04 5.15
N GLU A 172 -5.26 6.70 4.04
CA GLU A 172 -5.25 8.17 3.90
C GLU A 172 -4.38 8.88 4.96
N GLY A 173 -3.24 8.26 5.33
CA GLY A 173 -2.30 8.82 6.31
C GLY A 173 -2.74 8.68 7.77
N THR A 174 -3.79 7.92 8.06
CA THR A 174 -4.30 7.74 9.44
C THR A 174 -3.51 6.70 10.24
N LEU A 175 -2.77 5.81 9.59
CA LEU A 175 -2.08 4.69 10.24
C LEU A 175 -0.55 4.85 10.27
N SER A 176 0.04 5.43 9.22
CA SER A 176 1.49 5.56 9.10
C SER A 176 1.90 6.58 8.05
N ALA A 177 3.18 6.98 8.07
CA ALA A 177 3.82 7.72 6.99
C ALA A 177 4.71 6.78 6.17
N VAL A 178 4.39 6.61 4.87
CA VAL A 178 5.16 5.74 3.97
C VAL A 178 6.46 6.44 3.56
N THR A 179 7.59 5.75 3.65
CA THR A 179 8.91 6.28 3.24
C THR A 179 9.45 5.62 1.98
N LYS A 180 9.09 4.34 1.73
CA LYS A 180 9.40 3.61 0.50
C LYS A 180 8.29 2.61 0.19
N ALA A 181 8.14 2.29 -1.08
CA ALA A 181 7.25 1.22 -1.53
C ALA A 181 7.90 0.41 -2.65
N LYS A 182 7.68 -0.90 -2.63
CA LYS A 182 7.97 -1.81 -3.72
C LYS A 182 6.70 -2.09 -4.49
N LEU A 183 6.69 -1.72 -5.75
CA LEU A 183 5.53 -1.71 -6.62
C LEU A 183 5.68 -2.71 -7.75
N ASN A 184 4.60 -3.41 -8.09
CA ASN A 184 4.53 -4.25 -9.30
C ASN A 184 4.59 -3.38 -10.56
N LEU A 185 5.21 -3.91 -11.57
CA LEU A 185 5.24 -3.34 -12.92
C LEU A 185 4.64 -4.32 -13.92
N GLU A 186 3.95 -3.75 -14.91
CA GLU A 186 3.39 -4.52 -16.02
C GLU A 186 4.01 -4.06 -17.34
N PRO A 187 4.09 -4.93 -18.36
CA PRO A 187 4.47 -4.54 -19.72
C PRO A 187 3.51 -3.51 -20.29
N ILE A 188 4.05 -2.58 -21.11
CA ILE A 188 3.25 -1.60 -21.86
C ILE A 188 2.62 -2.28 -23.08
#